data_e5a36e3e936084210b9a7ea78c8bc160
#
_entry.id   e5a36e3e936084210b9a7ea78c8bc160
#
_cell.length_a   1.000
_cell.length_b   1.000
_cell.length_c   1.000
_cell.angle_alpha   90.00
_cell.angle_beta   90.00
_cell.angle_gamma   90.00
#
_symmetry.space_group_name_H-M   'P 1'
#
loop_
_entity.id
_entity.type
_entity.pdbx_description
1 polymer ?
#
loop_
_entity_poly.entity_id
_entity_poly.type
_entity_poly.pdbx_seq_one_letter_code
_entity_poly.pdbx_strand_id
1 'polypeptide(L)'
;MFYQSVSISKQAVHLLLDRRMQQAEQRGYLLPLIAQIRQDHPTLSCRAMYAKLQPKGIGRDRFEELCKSNGFSIERKVNLWRTTDSTGVDRFDNLLEGLALRGINEAWSSDITYYEVKERFYYLTFVMDCFSRRILGYAVSSRLTTEQTTLPALKGAVRTRGGIVPPQMIFHSDGGGQYYDKDFLSYTSHHQMRNSMCELAYQNGKAERLNGIIKNNYLRFYETNTFAQLQQNVDRAVTLYNIERPHKALQYSSPVAYENKVVILQQQTTPKMTGSLDAKPALEGH
;
A
#
# COMPACT_ATOMS: atom_id res chain seq x y z
N MET A 1 -18.23 -28.56 -50.41
CA MET A 1 -19.69 -28.28 -50.34
C MET A 1 -20.15 -27.60 -49.07
N PHE A 2 -19.59 -27.87 -47.87
CA PHE A 2 -20.07 -27.23 -46.61
C PHE A 2 -19.85 -25.69 -46.54
N TYR A 3 -18.83 -25.14 -47.18
CA TYR A 3 -18.53 -23.71 -47.12
C TYR A 3 -19.41 -22.85 -48.01
N GLN A 4 -20.01 -23.40 -49.07
CA GLN A 4 -20.85 -22.68 -50.00
C GLN A 4 -22.28 -22.44 -49.45
N SER A 5 -22.76 -23.29 -48.53
CA SER A 5 -24.10 -23.14 -47.94
C SER A 5 -24.15 -22.04 -46.87
N VAL A 6 -23.02 -21.57 -46.38
CA VAL A 6 -22.94 -20.55 -45.29
C VAL A 6 -22.31 -19.23 -45.77
N SER A 7 -22.02 -19.11 -47.06
CA SER A 7 -21.39 -17.88 -47.66
C SER A 7 -20.08 -17.44 -46.98
N ILE A 8 -19.31 -18.38 -46.41
CA ILE A 8 -18.06 -18.11 -45.71
C ILE A 8 -16.90 -18.78 -46.46
N SER A 9 -15.83 -18.04 -46.74
CA SER A 9 -14.65 -18.62 -47.42
C SER A 9 -13.88 -19.57 -46.50
N LYS A 10 -13.22 -20.58 -47.09
CA LYS A 10 -12.35 -21.52 -46.35
C LYS A 10 -11.29 -20.76 -45.53
N GLN A 11 -10.72 -19.69 -46.07
CA GLN A 11 -9.72 -18.85 -45.40
C GLN A 11 -10.35 -18.14 -44.14
N ALA A 12 -11.56 -17.64 -44.26
CA ALA A 12 -12.25 -17.02 -43.14
C ALA A 12 -12.52 -18.01 -41.99
N VAL A 13 -12.85 -19.27 -42.30
CA VAL A 13 -13.02 -20.34 -41.30
C VAL A 13 -11.71 -20.68 -40.63
N HIS A 14 -10.61 -20.83 -41.36
CA HIS A 14 -9.29 -21.09 -40.79
C HIS A 14 -8.86 -19.94 -39.86
N LEU A 15 -8.99 -18.69 -40.29
CA LEU A 15 -8.70 -17.51 -39.46
C LEU A 15 -9.54 -17.48 -38.18
N LEU A 16 -10.80 -17.89 -38.27
CA LEU A 16 -11.69 -17.93 -37.11
C LEU A 16 -11.30 -19.04 -36.13
N LEU A 17 -10.90 -20.19 -36.65
CA LEU A 17 -10.41 -21.32 -35.84
C LEU A 17 -9.08 -20.94 -35.15
N ASP A 18 -8.14 -20.37 -35.87
CA ASP A 18 -6.85 -19.91 -35.32
C ASP A 18 -7.07 -18.88 -34.19
N ARG A 19 -7.96 -17.91 -34.43
CA ARG A 19 -8.33 -16.93 -33.38
C ARG A 19 -8.94 -17.59 -32.15
N ARG A 20 -9.82 -18.57 -32.33
CA ARG A 20 -10.42 -19.31 -31.22
C ARG A 20 -9.38 -20.14 -30.46
N MET A 21 -8.47 -20.78 -31.16
CA MET A 21 -7.37 -21.53 -30.54
C MET A 21 -6.46 -20.59 -29.72
N GLN A 22 -6.03 -19.48 -30.28
CA GLN A 22 -5.25 -18.47 -29.56
C GLN A 22 -5.96 -17.92 -28.34
N GLN A 23 -7.27 -17.67 -28.45
CA GLN A 23 -8.08 -17.23 -27.32
C GLN A 23 -8.21 -18.29 -26.23
N ALA A 24 -8.35 -19.58 -26.62
CA ALA A 24 -8.44 -20.68 -25.67
C ALA A 24 -7.11 -20.89 -24.94
N GLU A 25 -5.99 -20.83 -25.65
CA GLU A 25 -4.64 -20.91 -25.08
C GLU A 25 -4.39 -19.76 -24.11
N GLN A 26 -4.72 -18.55 -24.51
CA GLN A 26 -4.58 -17.34 -23.68
C GLN A 26 -5.44 -17.44 -22.40
N ARG A 27 -6.66 -17.95 -22.50
CA ARG A 27 -7.53 -18.22 -21.32
C ARG A 27 -6.89 -19.26 -20.41
N GLY A 28 -6.39 -20.36 -20.97
CA GLY A 28 -5.71 -21.41 -20.22
C GLY A 28 -4.54 -20.90 -19.39
N TYR A 29 -3.79 -19.95 -19.94
CA TYR A 29 -2.69 -19.30 -19.24
C TYR A 29 -3.14 -18.26 -18.20
N LEU A 30 -4.11 -17.41 -18.52
CA LEU A 30 -4.49 -16.28 -17.67
C LEU A 30 -5.35 -16.69 -16.46
N LEU A 31 -6.26 -17.64 -16.60
CA LEU A 31 -7.18 -17.99 -15.52
C LEU A 31 -6.47 -18.48 -14.26
N PRO A 32 -5.46 -19.35 -14.30
CA PRO A 32 -4.70 -19.75 -13.11
C PRO A 32 -4.01 -18.56 -12.43
N LEU A 33 -3.43 -17.63 -13.20
CA LEU A 33 -2.78 -16.43 -12.66
C LEU A 33 -3.78 -15.49 -11.99
N ILE A 34 -4.95 -15.30 -12.59
CA ILE A 34 -6.06 -14.53 -12.01
C ILE A 34 -6.52 -15.16 -10.71
N ALA A 35 -6.69 -16.49 -10.69
CA ALA A 35 -7.08 -17.24 -9.50
C ALA A 35 -6.05 -17.08 -8.36
N GLN A 36 -4.76 -17.18 -8.68
CA GLN A 36 -3.69 -16.97 -7.69
C GLN A 36 -3.74 -15.55 -7.11
N ILE A 37 -3.85 -14.53 -7.97
CA ILE A 37 -3.98 -13.14 -7.49
C ILE A 37 -5.24 -12.97 -6.62
N ARG A 38 -6.33 -13.66 -6.93
CA ARG A 38 -7.56 -13.61 -6.13
C ARG A 38 -7.38 -14.22 -4.74
N GLN A 39 -6.55 -15.27 -4.61
CA GLN A 39 -6.20 -15.84 -3.30
C GLN A 39 -5.37 -14.88 -2.45
N ASP A 40 -4.39 -14.21 -3.05
CA ASP A 40 -3.50 -13.27 -2.34
C ASP A 40 -4.16 -11.91 -2.09
N HIS A 41 -5.00 -11.46 -3.02
CA HIS A 41 -5.69 -10.18 -3.00
C HIS A 41 -7.20 -10.36 -3.24
N PRO A 42 -7.96 -10.83 -2.25
CA PRO A 42 -9.37 -11.24 -2.44
C PRO A 42 -10.28 -10.17 -3.04
N THR A 43 -10.00 -8.89 -2.81
CA THR A 43 -10.83 -7.76 -3.28
C THR A 43 -10.14 -6.87 -4.31
N LEU A 44 -9.07 -7.34 -4.95
CA LEU A 44 -8.39 -6.56 -5.98
C LEU A 44 -9.28 -6.45 -7.23
N SER A 45 -9.51 -5.25 -7.74
CA SER A 45 -10.34 -5.05 -8.95
C SER A 45 -9.71 -5.69 -10.18
N CYS A 46 -10.52 -6.13 -11.16
CA CYS A 46 -10.02 -6.71 -12.43
C CYS A 46 -9.07 -5.75 -13.15
N ARG A 47 -9.34 -4.44 -13.10
CA ARG A 47 -8.44 -3.41 -13.65
C ARG A 47 -7.08 -3.38 -12.97
N ALA A 48 -7.04 -3.53 -11.64
CA ALA A 48 -5.78 -3.59 -10.91
C ALA A 48 -5.03 -4.91 -11.14
N MET A 49 -5.76 -6.03 -11.32
CA MET A 49 -5.17 -7.31 -11.75
C MET A 49 -4.55 -7.21 -13.14
N TYR A 50 -5.24 -6.55 -14.09
CA TYR A 50 -4.68 -6.27 -15.42
C TYR A 50 -3.38 -5.47 -15.34
N ALA A 51 -3.37 -4.41 -14.54
CA ALA A 51 -2.16 -3.59 -14.35
C ALA A 51 -1.00 -4.36 -13.68
N LYS A 52 -1.31 -5.32 -12.79
CA LYS A 52 -0.31 -6.20 -12.15
C LYS A 52 0.26 -7.23 -13.13
N LEU A 53 -0.60 -7.88 -13.92
CA LEU A 53 -0.21 -8.96 -14.83
C LEU A 53 0.42 -8.45 -16.13
N GLN A 54 -0.02 -7.30 -16.63
CA GLN A 54 0.37 -6.73 -17.93
C GLN A 54 0.33 -7.79 -19.07
N PRO A 55 -0.80 -8.50 -19.25
CA PRO A 55 -0.86 -9.65 -20.14
C PRO A 55 -0.69 -9.23 -21.60
N LYS A 56 0.16 -9.97 -22.33
CA LYS A 56 0.38 -9.74 -23.77
C LYS A 56 -0.82 -10.26 -24.57
N GLY A 57 -1.16 -9.58 -25.66
CA GLY A 57 -2.16 -10.05 -26.63
C GLY A 57 -3.63 -9.90 -26.21
N ILE A 58 -3.92 -9.35 -25.04
CA ILE A 58 -5.28 -9.05 -24.59
C ILE A 58 -5.37 -7.61 -24.08
N GLY A 59 -6.33 -6.84 -24.57
CA GLY A 59 -6.59 -5.50 -24.07
C GLY A 59 -7.36 -5.54 -22.72
N ARG A 60 -7.29 -4.44 -21.99
CA ARG A 60 -7.89 -4.29 -20.66
C ARG A 60 -9.37 -4.69 -20.64
N ASP A 61 -10.17 -4.20 -21.57
CA ASP A 61 -11.62 -4.40 -21.56
C ASP A 61 -11.97 -5.89 -21.77
N ARG A 62 -11.26 -6.57 -22.65
CA ARG A 62 -11.39 -8.03 -22.84
C ARG A 62 -10.92 -8.83 -21.62
N PHE A 63 -9.91 -8.35 -20.93
CA PHE A 63 -9.45 -8.97 -19.68
C PHE A 63 -10.50 -8.79 -18.57
N GLU A 64 -11.10 -7.61 -18.44
CA GLU A 64 -12.18 -7.35 -17.48
C GLU A 64 -13.40 -8.25 -17.79
N GLU A 65 -13.72 -8.44 -19.07
CA GLU A 65 -14.79 -9.36 -19.52
C GLU A 65 -14.44 -10.84 -19.20
N LEU A 66 -13.18 -11.25 -19.41
CA LEU A 66 -12.71 -12.57 -19.05
C LEU A 66 -12.84 -12.82 -17.54
N CYS A 67 -12.48 -11.85 -16.70
CA CYS A 67 -12.66 -11.92 -15.25
C CYS A 67 -14.15 -12.05 -14.89
N LYS A 68 -15.01 -11.24 -15.48
CA LYS A 68 -16.45 -11.25 -15.22
C LYS A 68 -17.11 -12.56 -15.60
N SER A 69 -16.83 -13.08 -16.80
CA SER A 69 -17.40 -14.34 -17.30
C SER A 69 -16.95 -15.59 -16.54
N ASN A 70 -15.84 -15.48 -15.76
CA ASN A 70 -15.32 -16.58 -14.94
C ASN A 70 -15.49 -16.34 -13.42
N GLY A 71 -16.41 -15.46 -13.00
CA GLY A 71 -16.76 -15.28 -11.60
C GLY A 71 -15.73 -14.52 -10.76
N PHE A 72 -14.74 -13.84 -11.37
CA PHE A 72 -13.74 -13.05 -10.65
C PHE A 72 -14.17 -11.61 -10.35
N SER A 73 -15.42 -11.23 -10.65
CA SER A 73 -15.97 -9.93 -10.26
C SER A 73 -16.15 -9.83 -8.74
N ILE A 74 -15.95 -8.63 -8.19
CA ILE A 74 -16.15 -8.37 -6.77
C ILE A 74 -17.45 -7.62 -6.58
N GLU A 75 -18.31 -8.12 -5.73
CA GLU A 75 -19.43 -7.36 -5.21
C GLU A 75 -18.93 -6.37 -4.16
N ARG A 76 -19.19 -5.08 -4.38
CA ARG A 76 -18.88 -4.03 -3.41
C ARG A 76 -19.95 -4.05 -2.32
N LYS A 77 -19.62 -4.56 -1.14
CA LYS A 77 -20.42 -4.31 0.07
C LYS A 77 -20.06 -2.91 0.59
N VAL A 78 -21.05 -2.02 0.62
CA VAL A 78 -20.90 -0.70 1.24
C VAL A 78 -21.02 -0.87 2.74
N ASN A 79 -19.95 -0.60 3.49
CA ASN A 79 -20.02 -0.52 4.95
C ASN A 79 -20.50 0.89 5.32
N LEU A 80 -21.70 0.97 5.92
CA LEU A 80 -22.35 2.23 6.34
C LEU A 80 -22.00 2.65 7.78
N TRP A 81 -21.12 1.93 8.48
CA TRP A 81 -20.81 2.20 9.87
C TRP A 81 -19.64 3.19 10.01
N ARG A 82 -19.96 4.39 10.44
CA ARG A 82 -19.01 5.36 11.00
C ARG A 82 -18.94 5.14 12.51
N THR A 83 -17.76 4.92 13.06
CA THR A 83 -17.58 4.56 14.48
C THR A 83 -16.58 5.44 15.22
N THR A 84 -16.53 6.75 15.03
CA THR A 84 -15.73 7.56 15.96
C THR A 84 -16.34 8.92 16.17
N ASP A 85 -16.70 9.17 17.42
CA ASP A 85 -16.92 10.48 17.98
C ASP A 85 -15.62 10.87 18.70
N SER A 86 -14.80 11.73 18.10
CA SER A 86 -13.56 12.21 18.67
C SER A 86 -13.78 13.62 19.22
N THR A 87 -14.36 13.72 20.41
CA THR A 87 -14.28 14.94 21.21
C THR A 87 -12.95 14.93 21.98
N GLY A 88 -11.85 15.16 21.28
CA GLY A 88 -10.52 15.25 21.88
C GLY A 88 -10.09 16.70 22.08
N VAL A 89 -9.26 16.95 23.09
CA VAL A 89 -8.58 18.23 23.27
C VAL A 89 -7.44 18.29 22.25
N ASP A 90 -7.46 19.28 21.34
CA ASP A 90 -6.39 19.52 20.39
C ASP A 90 -5.08 19.82 21.12
N ARG A 91 -4.07 18.97 20.92
CA ARG A 91 -2.76 19.10 21.55
C ARG A 91 -1.66 19.51 20.58
N PHE A 92 -1.83 19.27 19.29
CA PHE A 92 -0.94 19.63 18.22
C PHE A 92 -1.71 20.16 17.02
N ASP A 93 -1.11 21.11 16.32
CA ASP A 93 -1.67 21.67 15.09
C ASP A 93 -1.73 20.61 13.96
N ASN A 94 -2.68 20.76 13.06
CA ASN A 94 -2.77 19.95 11.85
C ASN A 94 -1.76 20.43 10.81
N LEU A 95 -0.58 19.86 10.84
CA LEU A 95 0.52 20.22 9.92
C LEU A 95 0.36 19.63 8.51
N LEU A 96 -0.62 18.75 8.28
CA LEU A 96 -0.89 18.19 6.96
C LEU A 96 -1.95 18.97 6.18
N GLU A 97 -2.66 19.88 6.80
CA GLU A 97 -3.67 20.68 6.13
C GLU A 97 -3.04 21.56 5.05
N GLY A 98 -3.53 21.45 3.82
CA GLY A 98 -3.01 22.19 2.68
C GLY A 98 -1.60 21.80 2.22
N LEU A 99 -0.94 20.83 2.89
CA LEU A 99 0.42 20.42 2.54
C LEU A 99 0.43 19.45 1.34
N ALA A 100 1.09 19.84 0.27
CA ALA A 100 1.39 18.98 -0.86
C ALA A 100 2.71 18.24 -0.63
N LEU A 101 2.64 16.94 -0.32
CA LEU A 101 3.82 16.10 -0.14
C LEU A 101 4.54 15.90 -1.49
N ARG A 102 5.86 16.04 -1.49
CA ARG A 102 6.73 15.96 -2.68
C ARG A 102 7.65 14.75 -2.66
N GLY A 103 7.83 14.11 -1.50
CA GLY A 103 8.79 13.04 -1.34
C GLY A 103 8.45 12.06 -0.21
N ILE A 104 9.25 11.01 -0.19
CA ILE A 104 9.23 9.96 0.82
C ILE A 104 9.73 10.56 2.14
N ASN A 105 9.15 10.15 3.27
CA ASN A 105 9.52 10.58 4.62
C ASN A 105 9.30 12.08 4.91
N GLU A 106 8.47 12.78 4.17
CA GLU A 106 8.03 14.13 4.56
C GLU A 106 6.96 14.06 5.65
N ALA A 107 6.07 13.07 5.57
CA ALA A 107 5.06 12.83 6.58
C ALA A 107 4.71 11.34 6.70
N TRP A 108 4.59 10.87 7.92
CA TRP A 108 4.01 9.57 8.25
C TRP A 108 2.67 9.77 8.94
N SER A 109 1.70 8.89 8.67
CA SER A 109 0.44 8.87 9.38
C SER A 109 0.23 7.56 10.11
N SER A 110 -0.44 7.62 11.25
CA SER A 110 -0.77 6.47 12.07
C SER A 110 -2.18 6.54 12.58
N ASP A 111 -2.78 5.39 12.80
CA ASP A 111 -4.09 5.23 13.39
C ASP A 111 -4.20 3.86 14.07
N ILE A 112 -4.93 3.80 15.18
CA ILE A 112 -5.22 2.56 15.90
C ILE A 112 -6.62 2.10 15.51
N THR A 113 -6.72 0.85 15.10
CA THR A 113 -8.01 0.22 14.86
C THR A 113 -8.14 -1.07 15.65
N TYR A 114 -9.36 -1.52 15.88
CA TYR A 114 -9.60 -2.80 16.54
C TYR A 114 -10.05 -3.86 15.53
N TYR A 115 -9.77 -5.11 15.88
CA TYR A 115 -10.20 -6.30 15.15
C TYR A 115 -10.67 -7.37 16.13
N GLU A 116 -11.85 -7.92 15.86
CA GLU A 116 -12.48 -8.92 16.74
C GLU A 116 -12.07 -10.33 16.31
N VAL A 117 -11.64 -11.15 17.30
CA VAL A 117 -11.38 -12.57 17.13
C VAL A 117 -12.06 -13.30 18.28
N LYS A 118 -13.07 -14.14 17.99
CA LYS A 118 -13.81 -14.92 19.00
C LYS A 118 -14.24 -14.08 20.21
N GLU A 119 -15.01 -13.03 19.94
CA GLU A 119 -15.59 -12.12 20.96
C GLU A 119 -14.54 -11.34 21.78
N ARG A 120 -13.27 -11.31 21.35
CA ARG A 120 -12.20 -10.51 21.94
C ARG A 120 -11.69 -9.48 20.96
N PHE A 121 -11.52 -8.26 21.45
CA PHE A 121 -10.94 -7.19 20.65
C PHE A 121 -9.42 -7.15 20.79
N TYR A 122 -8.75 -6.98 19.67
CA TYR A 122 -7.33 -6.75 19.55
C TYR A 122 -7.10 -5.44 18.82
N TYR A 123 -5.97 -4.81 19.07
CA TYR A 123 -5.64 -3.50 18.54
C TYR A 123 -4.57 -3.64 17.47
N LEU A 124 -4.83 -3.01 16.33
CA LEU A 124 -3.93 -2.98 15.20
C LEU A 124 -3.50 -1.52 15.00
N THR A 125 -2.21 -1.27 15.00
CA THR A 125 -1.64 0.05 14.75
C THR A 125 -0.75 -0.03 13.54
N PHE A 126 -0.92 0.89 12.57
CA PHE A 126 -0.08 0.97 11.39
C PHE A 126 0.53 2.36 11.30
N VAL A 127 1.80 2.42 10.90
CA VAL A 127 2.50 3.65 10.53
C VAL A 127 2.79 3.60 9.04
N MET A 128 2.30 4.57 8.30
CA MET A 128 2.37 4.63 6.85
C MET A 128 3.04 5.92 6.37
N ASP A 129 3.93 5.82 5.38
CA ASP A 129 4.41 6.96 4.63
C ASP A 129 3.27 7.57 3.79
N CYS A 130 2.97 8.85 3.99
CA CYS A 130 1.84 9.53 3.36
C CYS A 130 2.02 9.77 1.87
N PHE A 131 3.24 9.77 1.36
CA PHE A 131 3.55 9.93 -0.05
C PHE A 131 3.51 8.59 -0.80
N SER A 132 4.29 7.61 -0.35
CA SER A 132 4.43 6.30 -1.01
C SER A 132 3.35 5.29 -0.64
N ARG A 133 2.54 5.57 0.39
CA ARG A 133 1.55 4.63 0.95
C ARG A 133 2.15 3.36 1.56
N ARG A 134 3.46 3.28 1.71
CA ARG A 134 4.13 2.13 2.30
C ARG A 134 3.84 2.05 3.80
N ILE A 135 3.42 0.89 4.27
CA ILE A 135 3.38 0.58 5.70
C ILE A 135 4.82 0.38 6.15
N LEU A 136 5.29 1.24 7.03
CA LEU A 136 6.66 1.25 7.54
C LEU A 136 6.79 0.45 8.83
N GLY A 137 5.76 0.50 9.67
CA GLY A 137 5.72 -0.21 10.93
C GLY A 137 4.30 -0.53 11.33
N TYR A 138 4.14 -1.54 12.17
CA TYR A 138 2.84 -1.95 12.70
C TYR A 138 3.00 -2.69 14.03
N ALA A 139 1.91 -2.74 14.77
CA ALA A 139 1.80 -3.52 16.00
C ALA A 139 0.44 -4.21 16.07
N VAL A 140 0.43 -5.41 16.64
CA VAL A 140 -0.79 -6.18 16.98
C VAL A 140 -0.75 -6.42 18.48
N SER A 141 -1.78 -5.96 19.20
CA SER A 141 -1.80 -5.99 20.66
C SER A 141 -3.13 -6.46 21.21
N SER A 142 -3.10 -7.09 22.39
CA SER A 142 -4.27 -7.41 23.20
C SER A 142 -4.66 -6.28 24.16
N ARG A 143 -3.86 -5.24 24.29
CA ARG A 143 -4.09 -4.10 25.18
C ARG A 143 -3.89 -2.78 24.45
N LEU A 144 -4.73 -1.80 24.77
CA LEU A 144 -4.65 -0.46 24.20
C LEU A 144 -3.73 0.43 25.05
N THR A 145 -2.44 0.12 25.09
CA THR A 145 -1.42 0.93 25.75
C THR A 145 -0.37 1.39 24.75
N THR A 146 0.30 2.49 25.04
CA THR A 146 1.37 3.05 24.18
C THR A 146 2.49 2.05 23.93
N GLU A 147 2.93 1.34 24.98
CA GLU A 147 4.02 0.38 24.94
C GLU A 147 3.71 -0.84 24.06
N GLN A 148 2.42 -1.14 23.85
CA GLN A 148 2.00 -2.30 23.06
C GLN A 148 1.43 -1.94 21.69
N THR A 149 1.11 -0.67 21.42
CA THR A 149 0.46 -0.22 20.19
C THR A 149 1.34 0.78 19.42
N THR A 150 1.27 2.05 19.75
CA THR A 150 1.86 3.15 18.96
C THR A 150 3.39 3.13 18.97
N LEU A 151 4.00 2.90 20.11
CA LEU A 151 5.46 2.93 20.24
C LEU A 151 6.15 1.78 19.49
N PRO A 152 5.72 0.51 19.58
CA PRO A 152 6.29 -0.57 18.76
C PRO A 152 6.10 -0.34 17.26
N ALA A 153 4.94 0.17 16.84
CA ALA A 153 4.67 0.48 15.44
C ALA A 153 5.62 1.58 14.93
N LEU A 154 5.81 2.65 15.70
CA LEU A 154 6.75 3.73 15.37
C LEU A 154 8.20 3.25 15.34
N LYS A 155 8.65 2.46 16.34
CA LYS A 155 9.98 1.85 16.35
C LYS A 155 10.20 0.93 15.16
N GLY A 156 9.18 0.19 14.74
CA GLY A 156 9.18 -0.60 13.52
C GLY A 156 9.38 0.26 12.27
N ALA A 157 8.68 1.38 12.19
CA ALA A 157 8.80 2.32 11.07
C ALA A 157 10.20 2.92 10.95
N VAL A 158 10.77 3.35 12.07
CA VAL A 158 12.14 3.87 12.12
C VAL A 158 13.15 2.80 11.69
N ARG A 159 13.01 1.56 12.17
CA ARG A 159 13.86 0.43 11.73
C ARG A 159 13.76 0.16 10.24
N THR A 160 12.57 0.22 9.66
CA THR A 160 12.34 0.06 8.22
C THR A 160 13.06 1.13 7.39
N ARG A 161 13.32 2.30 7.99
CA ARG A 161 14.12 3.38 7.40
C ARG A 161 15.61 3.35 7.82
N GLY A 162 16.09 2.22 8.32
CA GLY A 162 17.49 2.07 8.73
C GLY A 162 17.90 2.86 9.97
N GLY A 163 16.95 3.25 10.80
CA GLY A 163 17.17 4.10 11.98
C GLY A 163 17.27 5.60 11.69
N ILE A 164 17.20 6.00 10.41
CA ILE A 164 17.36 7.39 9.98
C ILE A 164 16.01 7.97 9.59
N VAL A 165 15.63 9.05 10.24
CA VAL A 165 14.43 9.82 9.94
C VAL A 165 14.85 11.25 9.64
N PRO A 166 14.40 11.87 8.54
CA PRO A 166 14.71 13.28 8.27
C PRO A 166 14.24 14.16 9.44
N PRO A 167 15.08 15.14 9.87
CA PRO A 167 14.64 16.07 10.90
C PRO A 167 13.42 16.86 10.41
N GLN A 168 12.53 17.20 11.35
CA GLN A 168 11.26 17.90 11.08
C GLN A 168 10.23 17.08 10.24
N MET A 169 10.43 15.77 10.03
CA MET A 169 9.42 14.89 9.45
C MET A 169 8.14 14.94 10.29
N ILE A 170 7.00 15.08 9.63
CA ILE A 170 5.70 15.16 10.31
C ILE A 170 5.21 13.78 10.67
N PHE A 171 4.93 13.56 11.97
CA PHE A 171 4.20 12.38 12.42
C PHE A 171 2.75 12.77 12.75
N HIS A 172 1.81 12.32 11.94
CA HIS A 172 0.40 12.68 12.01
C HIS A 172 -0.44 11.53 12.56
N SER A 173 -1.31 11.83 13.53
CA SER A 173 -2.21 10.86 14.14
C SER A 173 -3.58 11.47 14.45
N ASP A 174 -4.49 10.64 14.92
CA ASP A 174 -5.70 11.08 15.58
C ASP A 174 -5.43 11.59 17.01
N GLY A 175 -6.44 12.07 17.68
CA GLY A 175 -6.35 12.58 19.06
C GLY A 175 -6.21 11.51 20.16
N GLY A 176 -5.85 10.28 19.82
CA GLY A 176 -5.74 9.17 20.76
C GLY A 176 -4.66 9.39 21.83
N GLY A 177 -4.99 9.13 23.12
CA GLY A 177 -4.07 9.33 24.25
C GLY A 177 -2.73 8.61 24.13
N GLN A 178 -2.67 7.51 23.37
CA GLN A 178 -1.47 6.72 23.12
C GLN A 178 -0.40 7.48 22.33
N TYR A 179 -0.77 8.52 21.58
CA TYR A 179 0.14 9.40 20.84
C TYR A 179 0.65 10.59 21.68
N TYR A 180 0.10 10.78 22.90
CA TYR A 180 0.50 11.84 23.85
C TYR A 180 1.24 11.30 25.06
N ASP A 181 1.42 10.01 25.14
CA ASP A 181 2.19 9.39 26.20
C ASP A 181 3.64 9.89 26.18
N LYS A 182 4.22 10.07 27.37
CA LYS A 182 5.58 10.60 27.55
C LYS A 182 6.63 9.81 26.80
N ASP A 183 6.50 8.48 26.75
CA ASP A 183 7.50 7.61 26.10
C ASP A 183 7.40 7.73 24.57
N PHE A 184 6.18 7.90 24.05
CA PHE A 184 5.95 8.17 22.63
C PHE A 184 6.51 9.54 22.24
N LEU A 185 6.20 10.59 23.00
CA LEU A 185 6.68 11.95 22.75
C LEU A 185 8.19 12.06 22.90
N SER A 186 8.79 11.39 23.89
CA SER A 186 10.25 11.30 24.05
C SER A 186 10.89 10.66 22.81
N TYR A 187 10.30 9.59 22.27
CA TYR A 187 10.81 8.91 21.09
C TYR A 187 10.71 9.77 19.81
N THR A 188 9.57 10.45 19.59
CA THR A 188 9.43 11.36 18.45
C THR A 188 10.38 12.55 18.55
N SER A 189 10.56 13.12 19.75
CA SER A 189 11.50 14.22 20.02
C SER A 189 12.95 13.79 19.78
N HIS A 190 13.36 12.58 20.23
CA HIS A 190 14.70 12.04 19.98
C HIS A 190 15.03 11.98 18.48
N HIS A 191 14.04 11.65 17.65
CA HIS A 191 14.18 11.62 16.19
C HIS A 191 13.86 12.96 15.52
N GLN A 192 13.69 14.04 16.27
CA GLN A 192 13.37 15.39 15.78
C GLN A 192 12.13 15.44 14.89
N MET A 193 11.15 14.56 15.15
CA MET A 193 9.88 14.54 14.44
C MET A 193 8.97 15.67 14.96
N ARG A 194 8.12 16.19 14.08
CA ARG A 194 7.06 17.12 14.44
C ARG A 194 5.75 16.35 14.59
N ASN A 195 5.21 16.32 15.81
CA ASN A 195 3.91 15.72 16.04
C ASN A 195 2.80 16.62 15.46
N SER A 196 1.83 16.01 14.81
CA SER A 196 0.70 16.64 14.16
C SER A 196 -0.57 15.85 14.47
N MET A 197 -1.68 16.52 14.62
CA MET A 197 -2.96 15.91 14.97
C MET A 197 -4.04 16.37 14.01
N CYS A 198 -4.98 15.48 13.67
CA CYS A 198 -6.20 15.88 13.00
C CYS A 198 -7.23 16.38 14.04
N GLU A 199 -7.86 17.50 13.75
CA GLU A 199 -8.99 18.02 14.54
C GLU A 199 -10.25 17.16 14.35
N LEU A 200 -10.43 16.68 13.13
CA LEU A 200 -11.59 15.88 12.73
C LEU A 200 -11.14 14.55 12.12
N ALA A 201 -11.80 13.48 12.46
CA ALA A 201 -11.44 12.11 12.05
C ALA A 201 -11.18 11.98 10.54
N TYR A 202 -11.95 12.64 9.67
CA TYR A 202 -11.78 12.57 8.21
C TYR A 202 -10.44 13.15 7.73
N GLN A 203 -9.75 13.96 8.51
CA GLN A 203 -8.44 14.54 8.16
C GLN A 203 -7.32 13.49 8.23
N ASN A 204 -7.50 12.38 8.99
CA ASN A 204 -6.61 11.21 8.96
C ASN A 204 -7.03 10.14 7.92
N GLY A 205 -7.78 10.54 6.90
CA GLY A 205 -8.39 9.64 5.92
C GLY A 205 -7.43 8.70 5.18
N LYS A 206 -6.12 8.96 5.18
CA LYS A 206 -5.12 8.04 4.61
C LYS A 206 -4.90 6.82 5.51
N ALA A 207 -4.75 7.04 6.82
CA ALA A 207 -4.57 5.97 7.81
C ALA A 207 -5.87 5.18 8.03
N GLU A 208 -7.03 5.85 8.11
CA GLU A 208 -8.33 5.17 8.15
C GLU A 208 -8.56 4.27 6.94
N ARG A 209 -8.22 4.76 5.74
CA ARG A 209 -8.33 3.97 4.51
C ARG A 209 -7.39 2.77 4.52
N LEU A 210 -6.18 2.90 5.06
CA LEU A 210 -5.26 1.80 5.24
C LEU A 210 -5.86 0.73 6.17
N ASN A 211 -6.36 1.12 7.32
CA ASN A 211 -7.04 0.24 8.28
C ASN A 211 -8.20 -0.51 7.60
N GLY A 212 -9.02 0.21 6.83
CA GLY A 212 -10.09 -0.38 6.04
C GLY A 212 -9.59 -1.40 5.02
N ILE A 213 -8.47 -1.14 4.34
CA ILE A 213 -7.88 -2.08 3.38
C ILE A 213 -7.38 -3.33 4.09
N ILE A 214 -6.61 -3.21 5.17
CA ILE A 214 -6.07 -4.37 5.88
C ILE A 214 -7.20 -5.23 6.46
N LYS A 215 -8.16 -4.63 7.14
CA LYS A 215 -9.28 -5.37 7.74
C LYS A 215 -10.19 -6.01 6.70
N ASN A 216 -10.69 -5.22 5.75
CA ASN A 216 -11.78 -5.64 4.87
C ASN A 216 -11.30 -6.36 3.60
N ASN A 217 -10.05 -6.13 3.18
CA ASN A 217 -9.54 -6.71 1.94
C ASN A 217 -8.61 -7.89 2.18
N TYR A 218 -8.13 -8.09 3.41
CA TYR A 218 -7.24 -9.19 3.78
C TYR A 218 -7.80 -9.97 4.97
N LEU A 219 -7.75 -9.41 6.19
CA LEU A 219 -8.03 -10.15 7.42
C LEU A 219 -9.40 -10.83 7.42
N ARG A 220 -10.42 -10.18 6.85
CA ARG A 220 -11.78 -10.75 6.71
C ARG A 220 -11.82 -12.08 5.94
N PHE A 221 -10.84 -12.33 5.07
CA PHE A 221 -10.76 -13.54 4.23
C PHE A 221 -9.80 -14.57 4.78
N TYR A 222 -9.11 -14.27 5.87
CA TYR A 222 -8.20 -15.20 6.52
C TYR A 222 -8.88 -15.83 7.72
N GLU A 223 -8.67 -17.12 7.88
CA GLU A 223 -9.08 -17.80 9.10
C GLU A 223 -8.26 -17.30 10.27
N THR A 224 -8.95 -16.74 11.28
CA THR A 224 -8.30 -16.12 12.44
C THR A 224 -9.02 -16.56 13.71
N ASN A 225 -8.45 -17.51 14.43
CA ASN A 225 -9.03 -18.12 15.63
C ASN A 225 -8.26 -17.80 16.90
N THR A 226 -7.00 -17.34 16.79
CA THR A 226 -6.12 -17.05 17.91
C THR A 226 -5.37 -15.73 17.68
N PHE A 227 -4.82 -15.19 18.77
CA PHE A 227 -3.95 -14.00 18.69
C PHE A 227 -2.72 -14.23 17.81
N ALA A 228 -2.07 -15.38 17.93
CA ALA A 228 -0.91 -15.73 17.11
C ALA A 228 -1.27 -15.78 15.60
N GLN A 229 -2.43 -16.36 15.26
CA GLN A 229 -2.93 -16.34 13.88
C GLN A 229 -3.23 -14.92 13.40
N LEU A 230 -3.79 -14.06 14.26
CA LEU A 230 -4.01 -12.65 13.92
C LEU A 230 -2.69 -11.96 13.58
N GLN A 231 -1.64 -12.16 14.39
CA GLN A 231 -0.32 -11.59 14.12
C GLN A 231 0.22 -12.07 12.76
N GLN A 232 0.22 -13.38 12.49
CA GLN A 232 0.67 -13.95 11.22
C GLN A 232 -0.14 -13.41 10.03
N ASN A 233 -1.44 -13.28 10.19
CA ASN A 233 -2.33 -12.77 9.14
C ASN A 233 -2.09 -11.28 8.87
N VAL A 234 -1.79 -10.48 9.90
CA VAL A 234 -1.40 -9.07 9.73
C VAL A 234 -0.04 -8.98 9.02
N ASP A 235 0.94 -9.78 9.40
CA ASP A 235 2.27 -9.83 8.77
C ASP A 235 2.14 -10.15 7.27
N ARG A 236 1.34 -11.18 6.94
CA ARG A 236 1.02 -11.54 5.55
C ARG A 236 0.33 -10.39 4.80
N ALA A 237 -0.68 -9.78 5.41
CA ALA A 237 -1.43 -8.69 4.79
C ALA A 237 -0.54 -7.46 4.51
N VAL A 238 0.33 -7.09 5.46
CA VAL A 238 1.30 -5.99 5.30
C VAL A 238 2.30 -6.29 4.19
N THR A 239 2.81 -7.51 4.13
CA THR A 239 3.73 -7.94 3.08
C THR A 239 3.09 -7.84 1.70
N LEU A 240 1.91 -8.44 1.51
CA LEU A 240 1.16 -8.38 0.24
C LEU A 240 0.78 -6.95 -0.14
N TYR A 241 0.38 -6.13 0.84
CA TYR A 241 0.06 -4.73 0.63
C TYR A 241 1.27 -3.93 0.12
N ASN A 242 2.41 -4.09 0.76
CA ASN A 242 3.62 -3.32 0.45
C ASN A 242 4.31 -3.74 -0.84
N ILE A 243 4.39 -5.06 -1.10
CA ILE A 243 5.21 -5.61 -2.18
C ILE A 243 4.39 -5.82 -3.44
N GLU A 244 3.12 -6.23 -3.30
CA GLU A 244 2.37 -6.74 -4.44
C GLU A 244 1.14 -5.92 -4.82
N ARG A 245 0.47 -5.27 -3.86
CA ARG A 245 -0.79 -4.60 -4.13
C ARG A 245 -0.60 -3.37 -5.02
N PRO A 246 -1.20 -3.33 -6.24
CA PRO A 246 -1.16 -2.13 -7.08
C PRO A 246 -2.11 -1.05 -6.54
N HIS A 247 -1.63 0.17 -6.45
CA HIS A 247 -2.38 1.34 -6.01
C HIS A 247 -2.60 2.32 -7.15
N LYS A 248 -3.87 2.70 -7.43
CA LYS A 248 -4.18 3.67 -8.49
C LYS A 248 -3.44 4.99 -8.30
N ALA A 249 -3.35 5.48 -7.05
CA ALA A 249 -2.64 6.72 -6.72
C ALA A 249 -1.11 6.63 -6.94
N LEU A 250 -0.55 5.43 -7.08
CA LEU A 250 0.85 5.16 -7.36
C LEU A 250 1.03 4.63 -8.80
N GLN A 251 0.18 5.03 -9.72
CA GLN A 251 0.20 4.56 -11.11
C GLN A 251 0.19 3.03 -11.23
N TYR A 252 -0.61 2.38 -10.38
CA TYR A 252 -0.71 0.92 -10.24
C TYR A 252 0.60 0.23 -9.83
N SER A 253 1.58 0.94 -9.32
CA SER A 253 2.73 0.34 -8.63
C SER A 253 2.33 -0.08 -7.21
N SER A 254 3.04 -1.08 -6.66
CA SER A 254 3.00 -1.34 -5.22
C SER A 254 3.80 -0.26 -4.47
N PRO A 255 3.56 -0.04 -3.17
CA PRO A 255 4.28 0.95 -2.38
C PRO A 255 5.79 0.84 -2.47
N VAL A 256 6.35 -0.36 -2.31
CA VAL A 256 7.80 -0.60 -2.40
C VAL A 256 8.32 -0.34 -3.82
N ALA A 257 7.63 -0.84 -4.85
CA ALA A 257 8.03 -0.61 -6.24
C ALA A 257 7.98 0.88 -6.60
N TYR A 258 7.02 1.63 -6.03
CA TYR A 258 6.92 3.07 -6.22
C TYR A 258 8.08 3.81 -5.55
N GLU A 259 8.43 3.48 -4.29
CA GLU A 259 9.59 4.06 -3.62
C GLU A 259 10.89 3.83 -4.41
N ASN A 260 11.11 2.60 -4.89
CA ASN A 260 12.29 2.28 -5.68
C ASN A 260 12.39 3.14 -6.96
N LYS A 261 11.26 3.38 -7.65
CA LYS A 261 11.23 4.28 -8.82
C LYS A 261 11.58 5.72 -8.46
N VAL A 262 11.03 6.22 -7.35
CA VAL A 262 11.31 7.61 -6.89
C VAL A 262 12.78 7.79 -6.56
N VAL A 263 13.39 6.84 -5.85
CA VAL A 263 14.83 6.89 -5.49
C VAL A 263 15.70 6.88 -6.76
N ILE A 264 15.41 6.01 -7.73
CA ILE A 264 16.15 5.95 -8.99
C ILE A 264 16.07 7.28 -9.75
N LEU A 265 14.90 7.88 -9.84
CA LEU A 265 14.70 9.17 -10.51
C LEU A 265 15.48 10.29 -9.81
N GLN A 266 15.49 10.32 -8.49
CA GLN A 266 16.25 11.31 -7.71
C GLN A 266 17.77 11.18 -7.94
N GLN A 267 18.29 9.95 -8.04
CA GLN A 267 19.72 9.71 -8.32
C GLN A 267 20.11 10.13 -9.74
N GLN A 268 19.21 10.04 -10.72
CA GLN A 268 19.45 10.45 -12.10
C GLN A 268 19.40 11.98 -12.27
N THR A 269 18.65 12.67 -11.43
CA THR A 269 18.50 14.16 -11.50
C THR A 269 19.55 14.90 -10.68
N THR A 270 20.31 14.24 -9.82
CA THR A 270 21.40 14.85 -9.06
C THR A 270 22.64 14.90 -9.98
N PRO A 271 23.17 16.09 -10.37
CA PRO A 271 24.37 16.17 -11.18
C PRO A 271 25.54 15.46 -10.48
N LYS A 272 26.23 14.55 -11.17
CA LYS A 272 27.51 14.06 -10.69
C LYS A 272 28.46 15.24 -10.60
N MET A 273 28.79 15.69 -9.40
CA MET A 273 29.92 16.59 -9.18
C MET A 273 31.19 15.82 -9.54
N THR A 274 31.61 15.90 -10.79
CA THR A 274 32.96 15.54 -11.20
C THR A 274 33.88 16.64 -10.70
N GLY A 275 34.38 16.46 -9.48
CA GLY A 275 35.46 17.27 -8.97
C GLY A 275 36.74 16.96 -9.74
N SER A 276 37.05 17.76 -10.73
CA SER A 276 38.40 17.86 -11.29
C SER A 276 39.30 18.57 -10.26
N LEU A 277 40.04 17.78 -9.50
CA LEU A 277 41.20 18.25 -8.75
C LEU A 277 42.38 18.30 -9.72
N ASP A 278 42.43 19.31 -10.58
CA ASP A 278 43.66 19.70 -11.24
C ASP A 278 44.51 20.57 -10.25
N ALA A 279 45.24 19.88 -9.40
CA ALA A 279 46.35 20.48 -8.66
C ALA A 279 47.52 20.67 -9.64
N LYS A 280 47.73 21.90 -10.12
CA LYS A 280 48.98 22.28 -10.76
C LYS A 280 50.11 22.27 -9.72
N PRO A 281 51.26 21.62 -10.03
CA PRO A 281 52.43 21.75 -9.18
C PRO A 281 53.04 23.16 -9.33
N ALA A 282 53.29 23.80 -8.20
CA ALA A 282 54.09 25.03 -8.15
C ALA A 282 55.52 24.71 -8.56
N LEU A 283 56.00 25.34 -9.64
CA LEU A 283 57.39 25.42 -9.98
C LEU A 283 58.08 26.44 -9.08
N GLU A 284 58.93 25.95 -8.19
CA GLU A 284 59.98 26.77 -7.56
C GLU A 284 61.05 27.07 -8.62
N GLY A 285 61.43 28.31 -8.73
CA GLY A 285 62.51 28.78 -9.53
C GLY A 285 63.10 30.09 -9.00
N HIS A 286 64.25 29.96 -8.39
CA HIS A 286 65.25 30.97 -8.02
C HIS A 286 64.84 32.12 -7.09
#